data_6fc3c2a4b968f7a25b66b1a909a7b06b
#
_entry.id   6fc3c2a4b968f7a25b66b1a909a7b06b
#
_cell.length_a   1.000
_cell.length_b   1.000
_cell.length_c   1.000
_cell.angle_alpha   90.00
_cell.angle_beta   90.00
_cell.angle_gamma   90.00
#
_symmetry.space_group_name_H-M   'P 1'
#
loop_
_entity.id
_entity.type
_entity.pdbx_description
1 polymer ?
#
loop_
_entity_poly.entity_id
_entity_poly.type
_entity_poly.pdbx_seq_one_letter_code
_entity_poly.pdbx_strand_id
1 'polypeptide(L)'
;MNRRAVIKNLALVIGGATLLPSCLKNGGSPVIDLKHLNINADQEKLIGDVCETIIPKTETPGAKDLNVHLFVLKMLDECYTKKDQKSIVNGLVEFDGMVQKKYNQSFGDLDVKDREAVLTGIEESAKKQGGAKTPAGRNTKPQKTVDANPLFAFYWAVKQQTLFGYTTSQYFMTKQIVYELVPGRYNAHFPVKNLKQA
;
A
#
# COMPACT_ATOMS: atom_id res chain seq x y z
N MET A 1 22.76 -8.28 52.35
CA MET A 1 22.72 -8.00 50.92
C MET A 1 23.72 -6.90 50.61
N ASN A 2 24.73 -7.18 49.80
CA ASN A 2 25.79 -6.22 49.50
C ASN A 2 25.28 -5.17 48.50
N ARG A 3 25.31 -3.89 48.88
CA ARG A 3 24.88 -2.74 48.06
C ARG A 3 25.51 -2.73 46.66
N ARG A 4 26.74 -3.24 46.52
CA ARG A 4 27.43 -3.39 45.22
C ARG A 4 26.80 -4.44 44.29
N ALA A 5 26.19 -5.49 44.83
CA ALA A 5 25.50 -6.52 44.04
C ALA A 5 24.17 -6.00 43.45
N VAL A 6 23.47 -5.14 44.22
CA VAL A 6 22.22 -4.51 43.75
C VAL A 6 22.50 -3.54 42.62
N ILE A 7 23.56 -2.76 42.67
CA ILE A 7 23.93 -1.80 41.62
C ILE A 7 24.36 -2.53 40.35
N LYS A 8 25.12 -3.64 40.44
CA LYS A 8 25.49 -4.45 39.28
C LYS A 8 24.26 -5.09 38.58
N ASN A 9 23.33 -5.60 39.38
CA ASN A 9 22.09 -6.20 38.84
C ASN A 9 21.16 -5.13 38.24
N LEU A 10 21.11 -3.91 38.83
CA LEU A 10 20.33 -2.81 38.27
C LEU A 10 20.92 -2.31 36.93
N ALA A 11 22.25 -2.23 36.83
CA ALA A 11 22.92 -1.86 35.56
C ALA A 11 22.69 -2.90 34.46
N LEU A 12 22.61 -4.18 34.79
CA LEU A 12 22.27 -5.27 33.81
C LEU A 12 20.82 -5.16 33.34
N VAL A 13 19.87 -4.79 34.20
CA VAL A 13 18.47 -4.61 33.84
C VAL A 13 18.28 -3.39 32.93
N ILE A 14 18.98 -2.28 33.22
CA ILE A 14 18.89 -1.05 32.40
C ILE A 14 19.64 -1.24 31.05
N GLY A 15 20.79 -1.89 31.05
CA GLY A 15 21.58 -2.15 29.83
C GLY A 15 20.97 -3.22 28.93
N GLY A 16 20.26 -4.20 29.49
CA GLY A 16 19.58 -5.25 28.74
C GLY A 16 18.29 -4.80 28.05
N ALA A 17 17.61 -3.78 28.57
CA ALA A 17 16.36 -3.29 28.02
C ALA A 17 16.52 -2.47 26.72
N THR A 18 17.74 -1.98 26.44
CA THR A 18 18.02 -1.20 25.23
C THR A 18 18.39 -2.04 24.00
N LEU A 19 18.56 -3.36 24.17
CA LEU A 19 18.92 -4.28 23.08
C LEU A 19 17.77 -5.20 22.66
N LEU A 20 16.57 -5.02 23.19
CA LEU A 20 15.41 -5.69 22.66
C LEU A 20 15.06 -5.00 21.33
N PRO A 21 15.29 -5.66 20.17
CA PRO A 21 14.74 -5.12 18.94
C PRO A 21 13.24 -4.97 19.12
N SER A 22 12.72 -3.89 18.66
CA SER A 22 11.35 -3.41 18.62
C SER A 22 10.31 -4.44 18.09
N CYS A 23 10.38 -5.70 18.52
CA CYS A 23 9.40 -6.73 18.21
C CYS A 23 8.08 -6.64 19.00
N LEU A 24 7.95 -5.64 19.89
CA LEU A 24 6.70 -5.31 20.58
C LEU A 24 6.16 -3.96 20.14
N LYS A 25 6.28 -3.60 18.87
CA LYS A 25 5.36 -2.62 18.30
C LYS A 25 4.05 -3.37 18.03
N ASN A 26 3.21 -3.47 19.05
CA ASN A 26 1.79 -3.56 18.83
C ASN A 26 1.42 -2.22 18.19
N GLY A 27 1.44 -2.18 16.87
CA GLY A 27 0.96 -1.03 16.12
C GLY A 27 -0.42 -0.70 16.65
N GLY A 28 -0.68 0.58 17.00
CA GLY A 28 -1.98 1.03 17.51
C GLY A 28 -3.11 0.58 16.58
N SER A 29 -4.34 0.85 16.96
CA SER A 29 -5.49 0.58 16.11
C SER A 29 -5.37 1.40 14.81
N PRO A 30 -5.75 0.84 13.66
CA PRO A 30 -5.81 1.57 12.41
C PRO A 30 -6.82 2.73 12.50
N VAL A 31 -6.64 3.74 11.68
CA VAL A 31 -7.55 4.90 11.62
C VAL A 31 -8.93 4.48 11.08
N ILE A 32 -8.94 3.50 10.17
CA ILE A 32 -10.18 3.00 9.56
C ILE A 32 -10.67 1.74 10.28
N ASP A 33 -11.97 1.67 10.53
CA ASP A 33 -12.63 0.47 11.05
C ASP A 33 -12.81 -0.55 9.93
N LEU A 34 -12.13 -1.71 10.09
CA LEU A 34 -12.16 -2.84 9.16
C LEU A 34 -12.90 -4.01 9.82
N LYS A 35 -13.77 -4.68 9.07
CA LYS A 35 -14.63 -5.76 9.59
C LYS A 35 -14.00 -7.14 9.45
N HIS A 36 -13.19 -7.34 8.42
CA HIS A 36 -12.69 -8.64 8.02
C HIS A 36 -11.16 -8.73 8.01
N LEU A 37 -10.49 -7.62 7.75
CA LEU A 37 -9.03 -7.52 7.76
C LEU A 37 -8.52 -7.14 9.15
N ASN A 38 -7.57 -7.92 9.65
CA ASN A 38 -6.85 -7.58 10.87
C ASN A 38 -5.54 -6.88 10.49
N ILE A 39 -5.59 -5.55 10.38
CA ILE A 39 -4.47 -4.68 10.02
C ILE A 39 -4.26 -3.69 11.16
N ASN A 40 -3.01 -3.50 11.57
CA ASN A 40 -2.63 -2.52 12.57
C ASN A 40 -2.23 -1.17 11.94
N ALA A 41 -2.02 -0.14 12.76
CA ALA A 41 -1.67 1.20 12.29
C ALA A 41 -0.35 1.25 11.51
N ASP A 42 0.65 0.43 11.87
CA ASP A 42 1.93 0.39 11.14
C ASP A 42 1.73 -0.21 9.74
N GLN A 43 0.89 -1.23 9.62
CA GLN A 43 0.53 -1.84 8.34
C GLN A 43 -0.32 -0.92 7.47
N GLU A 44 -1.26 -0.16 8.06
CA GLU A 44 -2.00 0.89 7.38
C GLU A 44 -1.04 1.95 6.83
N LYS A 45 -0.09 2.43 7.66
CA LYS A 45 0.94 3.37 7.24
C LYS A 45 1.77 2.83 6.10
N LEU A 46 2.21 1.57 6.17
CA LEU A 46 2.97 0.90 5.11
C LEU A 46 2.21 0.89 3.78
N ILE A 47 0.91 0.52 3.81
CA ILE A 47 0.06 0.57 2.60
C ILE A 47 -0.03 2.00 2.07
N GLY A 48 -0.14 3.00 2.95
CA GLY A 48 -0.11 4.41 2.57
C GLY A 48 1.19 4.83 1.89
N ASP A 49 2.35 4.35 2.38
CA ASP A 49 3.66 4.59 1.79
C ASP A 49 3.79 3.93 0.40
N VAL A 50 3.26 2.73 0.23
CA VAL A 50 3.19 2.06 -1.08
C VAL A 50 2.30 2.83 -2.05
N CYS A 51 1.11 3.27 -1.64
CA CYS A 51 0.21 4.08 -2.46
C CYS A 51 0.87 5.38 -2.91
N GLU A 52 1.56 6.07 -2.02
CA GLU A 52 2.28 7.32 -2.32
C GLU A 52 3.47 7.09 -3.25
N THR A 53 4.13 5.93 -3.18
CA THR A 53 5.20 5.58 -4.12
C THR A 53 4.65 5.30 -5.53
N ILE A 54 3.42 4.76 -5.63
CA ILE A 54 2.75 4.50 -6.91
C ILE A 54 2.25 5.81 -7.55
N ILE A 55 1.67 6.71 -6.75
CA ILE A 55 1.19 8.03 -7.20
C ILE A 55 1.72 9.08 -6.24
N PRO A 56 2.95 9.57 -6.49
CA PRO A 56 3.59 10.54 -5.62
C PRO A 56 2.99 11.93 -5.79
N LYS A 57 3.11 12.74 -4.74
CA LYS A 57 2.82 14.17 -4.79
C LYS A 57 3.78 14.88 -5.74
N THR A 58 3.21 15.66 -6.64
CA THR A 58 3.95 16.53 -7.59
C THR A 58 3.32 17.93 -7.57
N GLU A 59 3.02 18.49 -8.73
CA GLU A 59 2.11 19.65 -8.85
C GLU A 59 0.66 19.26 -8.54
N THR A 60 0.35 17.97 -8.61
CA THR A 60 -0.94 17.39 -8.23
C THR A 60 -0.82 16.66 -6.90
N PRO A 61 -1.93 16.56 -6.13
CA PRO A 61 -1.94 15.79 -4.88
C PRO A 61 -1.52 14.34 -5.11
N GLY A 62 -0.72 13.80 -4.19
CA GLY A 62 -0.37 12.39 -4.16
C GLY A 62 -1.49 11.50 -3.60
N ALA A 63 -1.25 10.19 -3.62
CA ALA A 63 -2.22 9.22 -3.11
C ALA A 63 -2.52 9.42 -1.61
N LYS A 64 -1.54 9.82 -0.80
CA LYS A 64 -1.75 10.13 0.62
C LYS A 64 -2.57 11.39 0.84
N ASP A 65 -2.34 12.45 0.06
CA ASP A 65 -3.08 13.69 0.18
C ASP A 65 -4.60 13.47 -0.05
N LEU A 66 -4.96 12.49 -0.87
CA LEU A 66 -6.34 12.10 -1.16
C LEU A 66 -6.84 10.93 -0.30
N ASN A 67 -6.07 10.49 0.69
CA ASN A 67 -6.41 9.34 1.55
C ASN A 67 -6.74 8.05 0.76
N VAL A 68 -6.11 7.85 -0.39
CA VAL A 68 -6.40 6.71 -1.27
C VAL A 68 -6.15 5.37 -0.56
N HIS A 69 -5.19 5.30 0.35
CA HIS A 69 -4.90 4.10 1.15
C HIS A 69 -6.09 3.64 2.00
N LEU A 70 -6.92 4.58 2.51
CA LEU A 70 -8.14 4.21 3.24
C LEU A 70 -9.17 3.58 2.31
N PHE A 71 -9.29 4.11 1.08
CA PHE A 71 -10.11 3.48 0.05
C PHE A 71 -9.60 2.08 -0.31
N VAL A 72 -8.27 1.92 -0.50
CA VAL A 72 -7.65 0.62 -0.76
C VAL A 72 -7.99 -0.38 0.33
N LEU A 73 -7.80 -0.02 1.60
CA LEU A 73 -8.11 -0.87 2.74
C LEU A 73 -9.59 -1.28 2.76
N LYS A 74 -10.49 -0.33 2.49
CA LYS A 74 -11.94 -0.60 2.47
C LYS A 74 -12.31 -1.56 1.33
N MET A 75 -11.71 -1.38 0.16
CA MET A 75 -11.92 -2.28 -0.97
C MET A 75 -11.40 -3.70 -0.68
N LEU A 76 -10.23 -3.82 -0.06
CA LEU A 76 -9.66 -5.11 0.34
C LEU A 76 -10.52 -5.80 1.40
N ASP A 77 -11.10 -5.03 2.33
CA ASP A 77 -11.93 -5.55 3.41
C ASP A 77 -13.30 -6.02 2.94
N GLU A 78 -13.98 -5.25 2.09
CA GLU A 78 -15.39 -5.49 1.73
C GLU A 78 -15.56 -6.24 0.40
N CYS A 79 -14.61 -6.12 -0.55
CA CYS A 79 -14.78 -6.59 -1.92
C CYS A 79 -13.96 -7.83 -2.28
N TYR A 80 -13.02 -8.23 -1.44
CA TYR A 80 -12.18 -9.40 -1.69
C TYR A 80 -12.67 -10.62 -0.94
N THR A 81 -12.45 -11.83 -1.51
CA THR A 81 -12.80 -13.07 -0.81
C THR A 81 -11.90 -13.27 0.41
N LYS A 82 -12.37 -14.01 1.42
CA LYS A 82 -11.55 -14.32 2.61
C LYS A 82 -10.23 -15.02 2.27
N LYS A 83 -10.19 -15.80 1.19
CA LYS A 83 -8.98 -16.44 0.70
C LYS A 83 -7.98 -15.40 0.18
N ASP A 84 -8.46 -14.46 -0.63
CA ASP A 84 -7.64 -13.39 -1.20
C ASP A 84 -7.16 -12.44 -0.09
N GLN A 85 -8.04 -12.07 0.83
CA GLN A 85 -7.70 -11.26 2.01
C GLN A 85 -6.54 -11.88 2.80
N LYS A 86 -6.61 -13.18 3.09
CA LYS A 86 -5.54 -13.91 3.78
C LYS A 86 -4.22 -13.89 2.99
N SER A 87 -4.29 -14.10 1.67
CA SER A 87 -3.12 -14.05 0.80
C SER A 87 -2.49 -12.66 0.79
N ILE A 88 -3.31 -11.61 0.71
CA ILE A 88 -2.87 -10.21 0.70
C ILE A 88 -2.22 -9.83 2.04
N VAL A 89 -2.81 -10.20 3.18
CA VAL A 89 -2.22 -9.95 4.51
C VAL A 89 -0.90 -10.69 4.69
N ASN A 90 -0.81 -11.94 4.25
CA ASN A 90 0.46 -12.68 4.26
C ASN A 90 1.50 -12.00 3.37
N GLY A 91 1.10 -11.52 2.20
CA GLY A 91 1.98 -10.78 1.29
C GLY A 91 2.45 -9.44 1.86
N LEU A 92 1.61 -8.74 2.62
CA LEU A 92 1.98 -7.53 3.34
C LEU A 92 3.08 -7.80 4.38
N VAL A 93 2.95 -8.89 5.16
CA VAL A 93 3.97 -9.30 6.14
C VAL A 93 5.27 -9.73 5.45
N GLU A 94 5.17 -10.46 4.34
CA GLU A 94 6.33 -10.86 3.53
C GLU A 94 7.03 -9.64 2.92
N PHE A 95 6.28 -8.66 2.44
CA PHE A 95 6.80 -7.41 1.90
C PHE A 95 7.59 -6.63 2.95
N ASP A 96 7.01 -6.42 4.14
CA ASP A 96 7.69 -5.73 5.23
C ASP A 96 8.97 -6.47 5.65
N GLY A 97 8.89 -7.78 5.83
CA GLY A 97 10.06 -8.62 6.17
C GLY A 97 11.17 -8.58 5.11
N MET A 98 10.82 -8.55 3.82
CA MET A 98 11.76 -8.42 2.72
C MET A 98 12.48 -7.07 2.74
N VAL A 99 11.76 -5.98 2.96
CA VAL A 99 12.31 -4.62 3.05
C VAL A 99 13.24 -4.50 4.26
N GLN A 100 12.77 -4.93 5.44
CA GLN A 100 13.57 -4.92 6.66
C GLN A 100 14.87 -5.73 6.52
N LYS A 101 14.80 -6.90 5.90
CA LYS A 101 15.98 -7.74 5.67
C LYS A 101 16.99 -7.11 4.71
N LYS A 102 16.51 -6.40 3.68
CA LYS A 102 17.38 -5.84 2.65
C LYS A 102 17.98 -4.50 3.05
N TYR A 103 17.19 -3.64 3.70
CA TYR A 103 17.57 -2.24 3.97
C TYR A 103 17.76 -1.95 5.45
N ASN A 104 17.37 -2.84 6.35
CA ASN A 104 17.34 -2.64 7.81
C ASN A 104 16.55 -1.38 8.24
N GLN A 105 15.56 -1.00 7.44
CA GLN A 105 14.70 0.18 7.65
C GLN A 105 13.27 -0.16 7.24
N SER A 106 12.29 0.63 7.68
CA SER A 106 10.93 0.50 7.21
C SER A 106 10.79 1.07 5.79
N PHE A 107 9.83 0.56 5.00
CA PHE A 107 9.62 1.00 3.61
C PHE A 107 9.40 2.52 3.51
N GLY A 108 8.68 3.11 4.46
CA GLY A 108 8.40 4.54 4.49
C GLY A 108 9.63 5.42 4.78
N ASP A 109 10.69 4.85 5.37
CA ASP A 109 11.91 5.57 5.72
C ASP A 109 12.97 5.48 4.59
N LEU A 110 12.73 4.65 3.56
CA LEU A 110 13.60 4.54 2.38
C LEU A 110 13.50 5.81 1.52
N ASP A 111 14.54 6.09 0.78
CA ASP A 111 14.49 7.13 -0.24
C ASP A 111 13.55 6.74 -1.41
N VAL A 112 13.24 7.70 -2.27
CA VAL A 112 12.29 7.49 -3.38
C VAL A 112 12.83 6.42 -4.34
N LYS A 113 14.12 6.43 -4.65
CA LYS A 113 14.74 5.49 -5.59
C LYS A 113 14.69 4.06 -5.08
N ASP A 114 14.98 3.86 -3.79
CA ASP A 114 14.93 2.54 -3.18
C ASP A 114 13.50 2.01 -3.08
N ARG A 115 12.52 2.87 -2.77
CA ARG A 115 11.10 2.50 -2.80
C ARG A 115 10.65 2.05 -4.19
N GLU A 116 10.99 2.81 -5.23
CA GLU A 116 10.70 2.46 -6.61
C GLU A 116 11.41 1.16 -7.03
N ALA A 117 12.68 0.98 -6.65
CA ALA A 117 13.45 -0.23 -6.94
C ALA A 117 12.84 -1.48 -6.28
N VAL A 118 12.30 -1.36 -5.06
CA VAL A 118 11.58 -2.46 -4.38
C VAL A 118 10.34 -2.86 -5.18
N LEU A 119 9.50 -1.89 -5.55
CA LEU A 119 8.25 -2.18 -6.28
C LEU A 119 8.52 -2.73 -7.69
N THR A 120 9.49 -2.15 -8.40
CA THR A 120 9.92 -2.64 -9.73
C THR A 120 10.46 -4.05 -9.66
N GLY A 121 11.27 -4.37 -8.64
CA GLY A 121 11.80 -5.71 -8.43
C GLY A 121 10.73 -6.78 -8.23
N ILE A 122 9.63 -6.45 -7.55
CA ILE A 122 8.46 -7.35 -7.42
C ILE A 122 7.82 -7.59 -8.77
N GLU A 123 7.62 -6.54 -9.58
CA GLU A 123 7.04 -6.67 -10.93
C GLU A 123 7.91 -7.51 -11.86
N GLU A 124 9.20 -7.29 -11.86
CA GLU A 124 10.14 -8.07 -12.68
C GLU A 124 10.17 -9.55 -12.28
N SER A 125 10.17 -9.83 -10.97
CA SER A 125 10.11 -11.19 -10.45
C SER A 125 8.84 -11.90 -10.87
N ALA A 126 7.70 -11.20 -10.85
CA ALA A 126 6.42 -11.73 -11.31
C ALA A 126 6.40 -11.99 -12.83
N LYS A 127 6.99 -11.11 -13.64
CA LYS A 127 7.12 -11.31 -15.10
C LYS A 127 7.97 -12.54 -15.42
N LYS A 128 9.09 -12.74 -14.73
CA LYS A 128 9.98 -13.91 -14.90
C LYS A 128 9.29 -15.23 -14.57
N GLN A 129 8.38 -15.23 -13.59
CA GLN A 129 7.61 -16.42 -13.18
C GLN A 129 6.39 -16.71 -14.07
N GLY A 130 6.23 -16.00 -15.19
CA GLY A 130 5.12 -16.22 -16.14
C GLY A 130 3.74 -15.80 -15.63
N GLY A 131 3.69 -15.14 -14.47
CA GLY A 131 2.44 -14.77 -13.79
C GLY A 131 1.84 -13.41 -14.15
N ALA A 132 2.56 -12.58 -14.89
CA ALA A 132 2.13 -11.21 -15.18
C ALA A 132 1.43 -11.08 -16.55
N LYS A 133 0.39 -11.85 -16.79
CA LYS A 133 -0.57 -11.43 -17.82
C LYS A 133 -1.45 -10.36 -17.18
N THR A 134 -1.13 -9.10 -17.44
CA THR A 134 -2.00 -7.96 -17.17
C THR A 134 -3.40 -8.29 -17.68
N PRO A 135 -4.45 -8.21 -16.85
CA PRO A 135 -5.80 -8.32 -17.39
C PRO A 135 -6.05 -7.12 -18.29
N ALA A 136 -5.91 -7.33 -19.60
CA ALA A 136 -6.38 -6.37 -20.57
C ALA A 136 -7.91 -6.45 -20.57
N GLY A 137 -8.58 -5.41 -20.06
CA GLY A 137 -10.01 -5.24 -20.25
C GLY A 137 -10.88 -5.32 -19.00
N ARG A 138 -11.87 -4.48 -19.02
CA ARG A 138 -12.86 -4.16 -17.99
C ARG A 138 -13.79 -5.33 -17.57
N ASN A 139 -13.60 -6.55 -18.10
CA ASN A 139 -14.51 -7.69 -17.95
C ASN A 139 -13.83 -9.04 -17.68
N THR A 140 -12.60 -9.07 -17.17
CA THR A 140 -11.98 -10.34 -16.81
C THR A 140 -12.29 -10.69 -15.36
N LYS A 141 -12.90 -11.88 -15.17
CA LYS A 141 -13.03 -12.51 -13.85
C LYS A 141 -11.67 -12.46 -13.14
N PRO A 142 -11.62 -12.24 -11.80
CA PRO A 142 -10.36 -12.23 -11.06
C PRO A 142 -9.57 -13.48 -11.40
N GLN A 143 -8.44 -13.29 -12.07
CA GLN A 143 -7.67 -14.38 -12.63
C GLN A 143 -6.89 -15.08 -11.51
N LYS A 144 -6.82 -16.38 -11.58
CA LYS A 144 -6.16 -17.35 -10.68
C LYS A 144 -4.69 -17.07 -10.28
N THR A 145 -4.13 -15.92 -10.56
CA THR A 145 -2.73 -15.55 -10.28
C THR A 145 -2.45 -15.14 -8.85
N VAL A 146 -3.50 -14.90 -8.05
CA VAL A 146 -3.37 -14.57 -6.62
C VAL A 146 -2.92 -15.77 -5.79
N ASP A 147 -3.07 -16.99 -6.31
CA ASP A 147 -2.80 -18.24 -5.56
C ASP A 147 -1.31 -18.62 -5.49
N ALA A 148 -0.42 -18.03 -6.29
CA ALA A 148 0.94 -18.54 -6.44
C ALA A 148 2.02 -17.76 -5.67
N ASN A 149 1.82 -16.49 -5.34
CA ASN A 149 2.80 -15.67 -4.61
C ASN A 149 2.10 -14.58 -3.78
N PRO A 150 2.05 -14.71 -2.45
CA PRO A 150 1.40 -13.72 -1.58
C PRO A 150 1.96 -12.31 -1.72
N LEU A 151 3.28 -12.16 -1.87
CA LEU A 151 3.94 -10.86 -2.08
C LEU A 151 3.42 -10.15 -3.33
N PHE A 152 3.29 -10.89 -4.43
CA PHE A 152 2.74 -10.33 -5.67
C PHE A 152 1.25 -10.05 -5.56
N ALA A 153 0.48 -10.92 -4.87
CA ALA A 153 -0.94 -10.71 -4.61
C ALA A 153 -1.19 -9.40 -3.85
N PHE A 154 -0.42 -9.15 -2.80
CA PHE A 154 -0.45 -7.90 -2.03
C PHE A 154 -0.14 -6.70 -2.93
N TYR A 155 1.02 -6.69 -3.56
CA TYR A 155 1.44 -5.57 -4.39
C TYR A 155 0.44 -5.25 -5.50
N TRP A 156 -0.02 -6.30 -6.22
CA TRP A 156 -0.96 -6.14 -7.32
C TRP A 156 -2.32 -5.59 -6.85
N ALA A 157 -2.85 -6.13 -5.76
CA ALA A 157 -4.12 -5.66 -5.20
C ALA A 157 -4.01 -4.19 -4.78
N VAL A 158 -2.95 -3.81 -4.05
CA VAL A 158 -2.72 -2.42 -3.63
C VAL A 158 -2.57 -1.53 -4.86
N LYS A 159 -1.76 -1.91 -5.85
CA LYS A 159 -1.55 -1.12 -7.07
C LYS A 159 -2.86 -0.86 -7.83
N GLN A 160 -3.65 -1.91 -8.08
CA GLN A 160 -4.90 -1.78 -8.80
C GLN A 160 -5.89 -0.87 -8.06
N GLN A 161 -6.04 -1.08 -6.76
CA GLN A 161 -6.97 -0.27 -5.96
C GLN A 161 -6.46 1.17 -5.77
N THR A 162 -5.15 1.40 -5.74
CA THR A 162 -4.58 2.76 -5.70
C THR A 162 -4.90 3.51 -6.99
N LEU A 163 -4.64 2.92 -8.15
CA LEU A 163 -4.97 3.52 -9.44
C LEU A 163 -6.47 3.79 -9.56
N PHE A 164 -7.30 2.82 -9.17
CA PHE A 164 -8.75 2.97 -9.23
C PHE A 164 -9.25 4.05 -8.27
N GLY A 165 -8.84 4.05 -7.00
CA GLY A 165 -9.25 5.03 -6.01
C GLY A 165 -8.80 6.44 -6.36
N TYR A 166 -7.59 6.60 -6.92
CA TYR A 166 -7.10 7.91 -7.35
C TYR A 166 -7.89 8.45 -8.54
N THR A 167 -8.07 7.63 -9.59
CA THR A 167 -8.76 8.07 -10.83
C THR A 167 -10.26 8.26 -10.66
N THR A 168 -10.88 7.67 -9.62
CA THR A 168 -12.28 7.89 -9.25
C THR A 168 -12.46 8.90 -8.12
N SER A 169 -11.38 9.48 -7.60
CA SER A 169 -11.45 10.51 -6.57
C SER A 169 -12.16 11.77 -7.08
N GLN A 170 -12.80 12.49 -6.18
CA GLN A 170 -13.42 13.78 -6.50
C GLN A 170 -12.43 14.73 -7.17
N TYR A 171 -11.19 14.80 -6.64
CA TYR A 171 -10.14 15.64 -7.21
C TYR A 171 -9.89 15.30 -8.68
N PHE A 172 -9.63 14.02 -8.99
CA PHE A 172 -9.32 13.61 -10.36
C PHE A 172 -10.49 13.88 -11.31
N MET A 173 -11.71 13.51 -10.90
CA MET A 173 -12.90 13.64 -11.72
C MET A 173 -13.31 15.09 -11.97
N THR A 174 -12.99 16.03 -11.05
CA THR A 174 -13.40 17.44 -11.19
C THR A 174 -12.28 18.38 -11.65
N LYS A 175 -11.01 17.99 -11.47
CA LYS A 175 -9.85 18.85 -11.76
C LYS A 175 -8.96 18.32 -12.88
N GLN A 176 -8.93 17.01 -13.12
CA GLN A 176 -8.05 16.40 -14.11
C GLN A 176 -8.78 16.01 -15.40
N ILE A 177 -10.08 15.69 -15.29
CA ILE A 177 -10.91 15.38 -16.45
C ILE A 177 -12.16 16.24 -16.47
N VAL A 178 -12.72 16.46 -17.65
CA VAL A 178 -14.05 17.06 -17.79
C VAL A 178 -15.07 15.95 -17.54
N TYR A 179 -15.68 15.97 -16.35
CA TYR A 179 -16.71 15.04 -15.97
C TYR A 179 -18.08 15.71 -16.00
N GLU A 180 -18.93 15.26 -16.93
CA GLU A 180 -20.34 15.60 -16.96
C GLU A 180 -21.17 14.40 -16.51
N LEU A 181 -21.92 14.54 -15.42
CA LEU A 181 -22.75 13.47 -14.86
C LEU A 181 -23.79 12.97 -15.88
N VAL A 182 -24.39 13.92 -16.60
CA VAL A 182 -25.32 13.66 -17.71
C VAL A 182 -24.89 14.54 -18.89
N PRO A 183 -24.13 14.00 -19.85
CA PRO A 183 -23.71 14.76 -21.00
C PRO A 183 -24.94 15.16 -21.83
N GLY A 184 -25.21 16.46 -21.95
CA GLY A 184 -26.36 16.99 -22.69
C GLY A 184 -26.26 16.82 -24.21
N ARG A 185 -25.06 16.49 -24.70
CA ARG A 185 -24.79 16.30 -26.13
C ARG A 185 -23.56 15.40 -26.35
N TYR A 186 -23.61 14.62 -27.41
CA TYR A 186 -22.43 13.88 -27.88
C TYR A 186 -21.57 14.80 -28.77
N ASN A 187 -20.29 14.91 -28.46
CA ASN A 187 -19.30 15.58 -29.29
C ASN A 187 -18.07 14.67 -29.46
N ALA A 188 -18.01 14.00 -30.62
CA ALA A 188 -16.90 13.11 -30.96
C ALA A 188 -15.56 13.83 -31.16
N HIS A 189 -15.56 15.14 -31.38
CA HIS A 189 -14.40 15.98 -31.63
C HIS A 189 -14.21 17.05 -30.53
N PHE A 190 -14.42 16.67 -29.27
CA PHE A 190 -14.26 17.60 -28.16
C PHE A 190 -12.82 18.14 -28.09
N PRO A 191 -12.59 19.46 -28.14
CA PRO A 191 -11.26 20.04 -28.16
C PRO A 191 -10.54 19.79 -26.83
N VAL A 192 -9.40 19.10 -26.85
CA VAL A 192 -8.58 18.81 -25.66
C VAL A 192 -8.11 20.10 -24.94
N LYS A 193 -7.97 21.20 -25.67
CA LYS A 193 -7.60 22.51 -25.11
C LYS A 193 -8.58 23.03 -24.05
N ASN A 194 -9.84 22.62 -24.11
CA ASN A 194 -10.88 23.04 -23.17
C ASN A 194 -10.92 22.18 -21.89
N LEU A 195 -10.13 21.12 -21.82
CA LEU A 195 -10.05 20.24 -20.65
C LEU A 195 -9.37 20.89 -19.43
N LYS A 196 -8.64 21.98 -19.62
CA LYS A 196 -7.90 22.68 -18.53
C LYS A 196 -8.69 23.80 -17.85
N GLN A 197 -9.95 24.00 -18.18
CA GLN A 197 -10.77 25.12 -17.70
C GLN A 197 -12.03 24.71 -16.91
N ALA A 198 -12.07 23.47 -16.42
CA ALA A 198 -13.16 23.02 -15.54
C ALA A 198 -12.77 23.11 -14.06
#